data_c77a9ad0f08e0a9bac7fcb68eed9be03
#
_entry.id   c77a9ad0f08e0a9bac7fcb68eed9be03
#
_cell.length_a   1.000
_cell.length_b   1.000
_cell.length_c   1.000
_cell.angle_alpha   90.00
_cell.angle_beta   90.00
_cell.angle_gamma   90.00
#
_symmetry.space_group_name_H-M   'P 1'
#
loop_
_entity.id
_entity.type
_entity.pdbx_description
1 polymer ?
#
loop_
_entity_poly.entity_id
_entity_poly.type
_entity_poly.pdbx_seq_one_letter_code
_entity_poly.pdbx_strand_id
1 'polypeptide(L)'
;PPMGWNSWNCWGLAVSDEKVRSSAKAMVDKGLINYGWSYMNIDDGWEDKRDAKGVLQPNSKFPDMKKLADDIHAMGLKIGIYSSPGPKTCGGYEGSYKYEETDIKTWAAWGIDYLKYDWCSYSDIYKAPMDNNWQVVTNDPKVLEELKKPYKTMQQYISTASRDIVYSLCQYGWGNVWEWGHEVNGQLWRTTGDIEDTWNSVLSIGFNQTEQYKYAKPGRWNDPDMLVVGKVGWGPSLRNSRLQVNEQYSHISLWSLLAAPLLIGCDMSQLDDFTLGLLKNAEVIDINQDVLGKQAKRVINTPDYQVWVRELENGAKAVG
;
A
#
# COMPACT_ATOMS: atom_id res chain seq x y z
N PRO A 1 -7.24 8.79 4.00
CA PRO A 1 -6.49 7.60 3.59
C PRO A 1 -5.44 7.21 4.61
N PRO A 2 -4.98 5.95 4.65
CA PRO A 2 -3.90 5.52 5.53
C PRO A 2 -2.60 6.27 5.24
N MET A 3 -1.82 6.53 6.30
CA MET A 3 -0.48 7.09 6.24
C MET A 3 0.49 6.21 7.03
N GLY A 4 1.64 5.91 6.47
CA GLY A 4 2.63 5.07 7.13
C GLY A 4 3.84 4.77 6.27
N TRP A 5 4.45 3.63 6.52
CA TRP A 5 5.63 3.12 5.86
C TRP A 5 5.37 1.70 5.35
N ASN A 6 6.00 1.34 4.25
CA ASN A 6 6.04 -0.02 3.73
C ASN A 6 7.50 -0.40 3.39
N SER A 7 7.87 -1.62 3.71
CA SER A 7 9.26 -2.08 3.61
C SER A 7 9.77 -2.36 2.19
N TRP A 8 8.87 -2.45 1.18
CA TRP A 8 9.23 -3.01 -0.12
C TRP A 8 10.27 -2.18 -0.90
N ASN A 9 9.99 -0.90 -1.11
CA ASN A 9 10.83 -0.08 -1.99
C ASN A 9 12.23 0.21 -1.40
N CYS A 10 12.40 0.11 -0.07
CA CYS A 10 13.73 0.18 0.53
C CYS A 10 14.39 -1.19 0.67
N TRP A 11 13.74 -2.17 1.26
CA TRP A 11 14.39 -3.42 1.66
C TRP A 11 14.04 -4.62 0.81
N GLY A 12 12.92 -4.62 0.05
CA GLY A 12 12.46 -5.80 -0.68
C GLY A 12 12.45 -7.03 0.23
N LEU A 13 12.96 -8.14 -0.25
CA LEU A 13 13.08 -9.39 0.52
C LEU A 13 14.14 -9.36 1.63
N ALA A 14 14.94 -8.30 1.72
CA ALA A 14 15.93 -8.12 2.80
C ALA A 14 15.34 -7.49 4.07
N VAL A 15 14.03 -7.29 4.14
CA VAL A 15 13.33 -6.78 5.34
C VAL A 15 13.56 -7.70 6.54
N SER A 16 13.65 -7.12 7.74
CA SER A 16 13.85 -7.84 8.99
C SER A 16 13.19 -7.12 10.17
N ASP A 17 13.01 -7.82 11.28
CA ASP A 17 12.54 -7.27 12.55
C ASP A 17 13.35 -6.01 12.96
N GLU A 18 14.67 -6.07 12.88
CA GLU A 18 15.55 -4.94 13.19
C GLU A 18 15.24 -3.71 12.30
N LYS A 19 15.06 -3.91 11.00
CA LYS A 19 14.77 -2.83 10.05
C LYS A 19 13.40 -2.21 10.29
N VAL A 20 12.41 -3.04 10.63
CA VAL A 20 11.06 -2.56 10.99
C VAL A 20 11.12 -1.74 12.27
N ARG A 21 11.81 -2.21 13.31
CA ARG A 21 12.00 -1.48 14.57
C ARG A 21 12.74 -0.17 14.39
N SER A 22 13.80 -0.17 13.58
CA SER A 22 14.56 1.03 13.25
C SER A 22 13.70 2.07 12.55
N SER A 23 12.86 1.64 11.59
CA SER A 23 11.92 2.52 10.89
C SER A 23 10.84 3.06 11.82
N ALA A 24 10.29 2.23 12.70
CA ALA A 24 9.30 2.64 13.70
C ALA A 24 9.88 3.65 14.69
N LYS A 25 11.08 3.39 15.19
CA LYS A 25 11.79 4.32 16.07
C LYS A 25 12.02 5.68 15.37
N ALA A 26 12.43 5.67 14.13
CA ALA A 26 12.61 6.89 13.34
C ALA A 26 11.28 7.65 13.13
N MET A 27 10.17 6.93 12.90
CA MET A 27 8.83 7.51 12.79
C MET A 27 8.47 8.34 14.03
N VAL A 28 8.80 7.85 15.20
CA VAL A 28 8.57 8.52 16.49
C VAL A 28 9.62 9.61 16.74
N ASP A 29 10.90 9.29 16.70
CA ASP A 29 12.00 10.19 17.09
C ASP A 29 12.10 11.42 16.19
N LYS A 30 11.78 11.27 14.90
CA LYS A 30 11.75 12.38 13.93
C LYS A 30 10.41 13.13 13.93
N GLY A 31 9.48 12.74 14.80
CA GLY A 31 8.20 13.39 15.01
C GLY A 31 7.18 13.22 13.88
N LEU A 32 7.36 12.27 12.98
CA LEU A 32 6.41 11.98 11.89
C LEU A 32 5.06 11.48 12.45
N ILE A 33 5.06 10.75 13.55
CA ILE A 33 3.86 10.29 14.23
C ILE A 33 2.90 11.46 14.56
N ASN A 34 3.42 12.65 14.85
CA ASN A 34 2.62 13.84 15.17
C ASN A 34 1.91 14.43 13.94
N TYR A 35 2.26 13.97 12.75
CA TYR A 35 1.64 14.35 11.47
C TYR A 35 0.69 13.27 10.93
N GLY A 36 0.40 12.23 11.71
CA GLY A 36 -0.55 11.18 11.36
C GLY A 36 0.07 9.94 10.67
N TRP A 37 1.39 9.90 10.51
CA TRP A 37 2.08 8.70 10.01
C TRP A 37 2.07 7.62 11.09
N SER A 38 1.33 6.53 10.85
CA SER A 38 1.02 5.58 11.92
C SER A 38 1.23 4.11 11.57
N TYR A 39 1.13 3.72 10.30
CA TYR A 39 1.28 2.32 9.90
C TYR A 39 2.73 1.95 9.63
N MET A 40 3.16 0.79 10.16
CA MET A 40 4.44 0.15 9.87
C MET A 40 4.16 -1.17 9.15
N ASN A 41 4.17 -1.15 7.81
CA ASN A 41 3.75 -2.30 7.01
C ASN A 41 4.97 -3.12 6.55
N ILE A 42 4.97 -4.40 6.93
CA ILE A 42 5.92 -5.39 6.46
C ILE A 42 5.39 -5.97 5.15
N ASP A 43 6.14 -5.79 4.08
CA ASP A 43 5.86 -6.37 2.77
C ASP A 43 6.36 -7.84 2.67
N ASP A 44 6.43 -8.40 1.48
CA ASP A 44 6.88 -9.78 1.21
C ASP A 44 8.29 -10.07 1.77
N GLY A 45 8.53 -11.29 2.19
CA GLY A 45 9.84 -11.74 2.67
C GLY A 45 9.95 -11.98 4.18
N TRP A 46 8.83 -11.99 4.90
CA TRP A 46 8.78 -12.35 6.33
C TRP A 46 8.43 -13.82 6.56
N GLU A 47 7.85 -14.48 5.59
CA GLU A 47 7.23 -15.79 5.67
C GLU A 47 8.27 -16.93 5.66
N ASP A 48 7.95 -18.02 6.35
CA ASP A 48 8.62 -19.32 6.28
C ASP A 48 7.59 -20.40 5.92
N LYS A 49 7.87 -21.63 6.26
CA LYS A 49 6.98 -22.78 6.05
C LYS A 49 5.84 -22.80 7.07
N ARG A 50 4.77 -23.47 6.72
CA ARG A 50 3.70 -23.79 7.67
C ARG A 50 4.13 -24.93 8.59
N ASP A 51 3.70 -24.85 9.85
CA ASP A 51 3.89 -25.94 10.82
C ASP A 51 2.90 -27.10 10.55
N ALA A 52 2.99 -28.14 11.39
CA ALA A 52 2.14 -29.32 11.28
C ALA A 52 0.64 -29.02 11.45
N LYS A 53 0.26 -27.87 11.99
CA LYS A 53 -1.12 -27.39 12.15
C LYS A 53 -1.55 -26.46 11.02
N GLY A 54 -0.69 -26.21 10.04
CA GLY A 54 -0.93 -25.28 8.93
C GLY A 54 -0.70 -23.81 9.27
N VAL A 55 -0.17 -23.49 10.45
CA VAL A 55 0.11 -22.12 10.85
C VAL A 55 1.38 -21.64 10.15
N LEU A 56 1.25 -20.52 9.41
CA LEU A 56 2.37 -19.88 8.73
C LEU A 56 3.35 -19.30 9.76
N GLN A 57 4.58 -19.75 9.70
CA GLN A 57 5.63 -19.29 10.62
C GLN A 57 6.38 -18.11 10.01
N PRO A 58 6.81 -17.12 10.80
CA PRO A 58 7.76 -16.12 10.35
C PRO A 58 9.15 -16.77 10.19
N ASN A 59 9.93 -16.25 9.24
CA ASN A 59 11.30 -16.74 9.03
C ASN A 59 12.28 -16.22 10.10
N SER A 60 13.53 -16.65 10.03
CA SER A 60 14.55 -16.33 11.03
C SER A 60 14.84 -14.83 11.19
N LYS A 61 14.49 -14.00 10.21
CA LYS A 61 14.62 -12.54 10.29
C LYS A 61 13.55 -11.89 11.18
N PHE A 62 12.50 -12.65 11.54
CA PHE A 62 11.38 -12.22 12.39
C PHE A 62 11.16 -13.25 13.52
N PRO A 63 12.04 -13.29 14.53
CA PRO A 63 12.04 -14.36 15.54
C PRO A 63 10.79 -14.40 16.41
N ASP A 64 10.09 -13.26 16.58
CA ASP A 64 8.86 -13.16 17.36
C ASP A 64 7.97 -12.03 16.80
N MET A 65 7.06 -12.40 15.89
CA MET A 65 6.18 -11.45 15.22
C MET A 65 5.17 -10.81 16.19
N LYS A 66 4.70 -11.56 17.17
CA LYS A 66 3.78 -11.01 18.20
C LYS A 66 4.47 -9.95 19.04
N LYS A 67 5.69 -10.23 19.49
CA LYS A 67 6.47 -9.23 20.25
C LYS A 67 6.77 -8.00 19.42
N LEU A 68 7.10 -8.16 18.14
CA LEU A 68 7.30 -7.03 17.24
C LEU A 68 6.04 -6.17 17.16
N ALA A 69 4.87 -6.79 16.99
CA ALA A 69 3.59 -6.07 16.95
C ALA A 69 3.30 -5.33 18.27
N ASP A 70 3.51 -5.99 19.41
CA ASP A 70 3.31 -5.38 20.72
C ASP A 70 4.25 -4.18 20.93
N ASP A 71 5.50 -4.27 20.53
CA ASP A 71 6.48 -3.19 20.64
C ASP A 71 6.14 -2.00 19.71
N ILE A 72 5.66 -2.26 18.49
CA ILE A 72 5.17 -1.24 17.57
C ILE A 72 3.96 -0.53 18.17
N HIS A 73 3.00 -1.26 18.72
CA HIS A 73 1.84 -0.70 19.41
C HIS A 73 2.25 0.14 20.64
N ALA A 74 3.24 -0.30 21.39
CA ALA A 74 3.76 0.46 22.53
C ALA A 74 4.37 1.82 22.15
N MET A 75 4.82 1.96 20.88
CA MET A 75 5.26 3.24 20.33
C MET A 75 4.10 4.15 19.87
N GLY A 76 2.85 3.69 19.95
CA GLY A 76 1.68 4.42 19.44
C GLY A 76 1.44 4.23 17.93
N LEU A 77 2.11 3.26 17.32
CA LEU A 77 2.02 2.94 15.90
C LEU A 77 1.15 1.70 15.67
N LYS A 78 0.83 1.42 14.41
CA LYS A 78 0.12 0.24 13.94
C LYS A 78 1.02 -0.60 13.06
N ILE A 79 0.75 -1.89 12.96
CA ILE A 79 1.58 -2.82 12.17
C ILE A 79 0.74 -3.51 11.09
N GLY A 80 1.28 -3.58 9.88
CA GLY A 80 0.70 -4.30 8.76
C GLY A 80 1.56 -5.47 8.32
N ILE A 81 0.94 -6.38 7.60
CA ILE A 81 1.56 -7.58 7.05
C ILE A 81 1.16 -7.77 5.59
N TYR A 82 1.90 -8.59 4.87
CA TYR A 82 1.68 -8.92 3.47
C TYR A 82 1.34 -10.41 3.32
N SER A 83 0.49 -10.71 2.35
CA SER A 83 0.29 -12.05 1.82
C SER A 83 -0.25 -12.02 0.38
N SER A 84 -0.49 -13.19 -0.18
CA SER A 84 -1.05 -13.39 -1.50
C SER A 84 -2.06 -14.56 -1.48
N PRO A 85 -3.13 -14.50 -2.30
CA PRO A 85 -4.14 -15.54 -2.36
C PRO A 85 -3.68 -16.84 -3.03
N GLY A 86 -2.56 -16.81 -3.73
CA GLY A 86 -1.98 -17.99 -4.35
C GLY A 86 -1.25 -18.91 -3.37
N PRO A 87 -0.76 -20.06 -3.85
CA PRO A 87 0.09 -20.95 -3.04
C PRO A 87 1.41 -20.29 -2.61
N LYS A 88 1.90 -19.32 -3.39
CA LYS A 88 3.14 -18.60 -3.13
C LYS A 88 2.94 -17.10 -3.23
N THR A 89 3.77 -16.35 -2.49
CA THR A 89 3.92 -14.91 -2.64
C THR A 89 4.70 -14.56 -3.91
N CYS A 90 4.79 -13.28 -4.27
CA CYS A 90 5.61 -12.84 -5.40
C CYS A 90 7.10 -13.15 -5.19
N GLY A 91 7.59 -13.09 -3.96
CA GLY A 91 8.94 -13.49 -3.58
C GLY A 91 9.17 -15.00 -3.47
N GLY A 92 8.14 -15.81 -3.72
CA GLY A 92 8.24 -17.27 -3.71
C GLY A 92 8.04 -17.91 -2.33
N TYR A 93 7.64 -17.15 -1.31
CA TYR A 93 7.31 -17.65 0.03
C TYR A 93 5.93 -18.29 0.07
N GLU A 94 5.50 -18.80 1.22
CA GLU A 94 4.18 -19.38 1.39
C GLU A 94 3.07 -18.31 1.30
N GLY A 95 2.10 -18.52 0.39
CA GLY A 95 0.89 -17.72 0.28
C GLY A 95 -0.26 -18.26 1.14
N SER A 96 -1.41 -17.59 1.10
CA SER A 96 -2.57 -17.90 1.95
C SER A 96 -3.55 -18.92 1.34
N TYR A 97 -3.32 -19.40 0.12
CA TYR A 97 -4.27 -20.29 -0.56
C TYR A 97 -4.65 -21.50 0.28
N LYS A 98 -5.96 -21.65 0.58
CA LYS A 98 -6.56 -22.66 1.45
C LYS A 98 -6.24 -22.54 2.95
N TYR A 99 -5.56 -21.47 3.36
CA TYR A 99 -5.20 -21.20 4.76
C TYR A 99 -5.69 -19.83 5.25
N GLU A 100 -6.55 -19.17 4.49
CA GLU A 100 -7.00 -17.80 4.74
C GLU A 100 -7.55 -17.64 6.17
N GLU A 101 -8.35 -18.60 6.62
CA GLU A 101 -8.91 -18.59 7.99
C GLU A 101 -7.83 -18.70 9.07
N THR A 102 -6.91 -19.66 8.89
CA THR A 102 -5.81 -19.89 9.83
C THR A 102 -4.89 -18.67 9.89
N ASP A 103 -4.59 -18.08 8.74
CA ASP A 103 -3.73 -16.92 8.62
C ASP A 103 -4.34 -15.70 9.32
N ILE A 104 -5.61 -15.39 9.06
CA ILE A 104 -6.28 -14.26 9.71
C ILE A 104 -6.37 -14.46 11.23
N LYS A 105 -6.71 -15.66 11.71
CA LYS A 105 -6.72 -15.94 13.15
C LYS A 105 -5.35 -15.72 13.79
N THR A 106 -4.29 -16.16 13.12
CA THR A 106 -2.92 -16.01 13.60
C THR A 106 -2.51 -14.53 13.61
N TRP A 107 -2.74 -13.81 12.53
CA TRP A 107 -2.35 -12.40 12.42
C TRP A 107 -3.16 -11.50 13.35
N ALA A 108 -4.45 -11.77 13.53
CA ALA A 108 -5.26 -11.08 14.53
C ALA A 108 -4.73 -11.32 15.95
N ALA A 109 -4.31 -12.55 16.28
CA ALA A 109 -3.70 -12.88 17.57
C ALA A 109 -2.33 -12.20 17.76
N TRP A 110 -1.56 -11.98 16.69
CA TRP A 110 -0.32 -11.20 16.74
C TRP A 110 -0.58 -9.70 16.92
N GLY A 111 -1.78 -9.21 16.62
CA GLY A 111 -2.12 -7.81 16.71
C GLY A 111 -1.97 -7.03 15.40
N ILE A 112 -2.03 -7.70 14.25
CA ILE A 112 -1.91 -7.07 12.93
C ILE A 112 -3.12 -6.15 12.66
N ASP A 113 -2.85 -4.93 12.17
CA ASP A 113 -3.83 -3.88 11.91
C ASP A 113 -4.11 -3.64 10.42
N TYR A 114 -3.29 -4.22 9.53
CA TYR A 114 -3.35 -3.95 8.09
C TYR A 114 -2.86 -5.17 7.31
N LEU A 115 -3.57 -5.54 6.26
CA LEU A 115 -3.19 -6.61 5.34
C LEU A 115 -3.07 -6.06 3.92
N LYS A 116 -1.86 -6.09 3.35
CA LYS A 116 -1.66 -5.98 1.89
C LYS A 116 -1.82 -7.37 1.29
N TYR A 117 -2.80 -7.53 0.42
CA TYR A 117 -3.15 -8.82 -0.19
C TYR A 117 -3.00 -8.74 -1.70
N ASP A 118 -1.95 -9.41 -2.19
CA ASP A 118 -1.49 -9.33 -3.58
C ASP A 118 -2.30 -10.23 -4.52
N TRP A 119 -1.76 -10.57 -5.68
CA TRP A 119 -2.31 -11.54 -6.62
C TRP A 119 -1.35 -12.71 -6.89
N CYS A 120 -0.10 -12.43 -7.18
CA CYS A 120 1.05 -13.31 -7.41
C CYS A 120 0.69 -14.68 -8.02
N SER A 121 1.04 -15.78 -7.37
CA SER A 121 0.81 -17.15 -7.88
C SER A 121 -0.66 -17.59 -7.91
N TYR A 122 -1.62 -16.71 -7.61
CA TYR A 122 -3.02 -17.02 -7.87
C TYR A 122 -3.30 -17.24 -9.36
N SER A 123 -2.44 -16.74 -10.24
CA SER A 123 -2.43 -17.07 -11.66
C SER A 123 -2.24 -18.56 -11.95
N ASP A 124 -1.68 -19.35 -11.02
CA ASP A 124 -1.60 -20.81 -11.13
C ASP A 124 -2.95 -21.49 -10.86
N ILE A 125 -3.83 -20.81 -10.13
CA ILE A 125 -5.20 -21.28 -9.83
C ILE A 125 -6.18 -20.81 -10.91
N TYR A 126 -6.06 -19.52 -11.31
CA TYR A 126 -6.90 -18.92 -12.32
C TYR A 126 -6.07 -18.05 -13.28
N LYS A 127 -5.98 -18.51 -14.53
CA LYS A 127 -5.35 -17.74 -15.60
C LYS A 127 -6.36 -16.77 -16.19
N ALA A 128 -6.34 -15.54 -15.70
CA ALA A 128 -7.15 -14.47 -16.26
C ALA A 128 -6.74 -14.20 -17.72
N PRO A 129 -7.71 -14.00 -18.65
CA PRO A 129 -7.39 -13.59 -20.01
C PRO A 129 -6.78 -12.18 -20.01
N MET A 130 -5.60 -12.02 -20.57
CA MET A 130 -4.83 -10.78 -20.61
C MET A 130 -4.78 -10.24 -22.02
N ASP A 131 -4.84 -8.93 -22.15
CA ASP A 131 -4.52 -8.23 -23.41
C ASP A 131 -3.01 -7.99 -23.55
N ASN A 132 -2.62 -7.35 -24.66
CA ASN A 132 -1.23 -7.04 -24.95
C ASN A 132 -0.62 -5.97 -24.02
N ASN A 133 -1.44 -5.31 -23.22
CA ASN A 133 -1.04 -4.27 -22.25
C ASN A 133 -1.04 -4.79 -20.81
N TRP A 134 -1.08 -6.11 -20.63
CA TRP A 134 -1.16 -6.73 -19.29
C TRP A 134 -2.39 -6.32 -18.47
N GLN A 135 -3.50 -5.98 -19.17
CA GLN A 135 -4.79 -5.73 -18.53
C GLN A 135 -5.67 -6.97 -18.68
N VAL A 136 -6.42 -7.28 -17.63
CA VAL A 136 -7.37 -8.39 -17.66
C VAL A 136 -8.58 -8.01 -18.52
N VAL A 137 -8.89 -8.83 -19.50
CA VAL A 137 -10.07 -8.65 -20.36
C VAL A 137 -11.31 -9.11 -19.62
N THR A 138 -12.21 -8.19 -19.31
CA THR A 138 -13.39 -8.39 -18.46
C THR A 138 -14.71 -8.34 -19.20
N ASN A 139 -14.72 -8.55 -20.52
CA ASN A 139 -15.94 -8.57 -21.34
C ASN A 139 -16.89 -9.73 -20.95
N ASP A 140 -16.38 -10.79 -20.33
CA ASP A 140 -17.17 -11.85 -19.73
C ASP A 140 -17.33 -11.58 -18.22
N PRO A 141 -18.53 -11.45 -17.69
CA PRO A 141 -18.78 -11.28 -16.25
C PRO A 141 -18.16 -12.36 -15.37
N LYS A 142 -17.99 -13.58 -15.90
CA LYS A 142 -17.33 -14.67 -15.18
C LYS A 142 -15.87 -14.38 -14.86
N VAL A 143 -15.17 -13.68 -15.76
CA VAL A 143 -13.79 -13.27 -15.52
C VAL A 143 -13.71 -12.34 -14.31
N LEU A 144 -14.63 -11.37 -14.22
CA LEU A 144 -14.68 -10.44 -13.11
C LEU A 144 -15.00 -11.15 -11.78
N GLU A 145 -15.92 -12.10 -11.78
CA GLU A 145 -16.21 -12.90 -10.56
C GLU A 145 -15.01 -13.73 -10.10
N GLU A 146 -14.26 -14.32 -11.03
CA GLU A 146 -13.02 -15.04 -10.70
C GLU A 146 -11.92 -14.10 -10.17
N LEU A 147 -11.82 -12.87 -10.66
CA LEU A 147 -10.91 -11.86 -10.11
C LEU A 147 -11.28 -11.47 -8.67
N LYS A 148 -12.57 -11.33 -8.38
CA LYS A 148 -13.06 -10.98 -7.05
C LYS A 148 -12.93 -12.12 -6.04
N LYS A 149 -12.98 -13.36 -6.50
CA LYS A 149 -13.11 -14.56 -5.67
C LYS A 149 -12.08 -14.69 -4.54
N PRO A 150 -10.76 -14.55 -4.78
CA PRO A 150 -9.77 -14.66 -3.70
C PRO A 150 -9.94 -13.56 -2.65
N TYR A 151 -10.32 -12.35 -3.07
CA TYR A 151 -10.54 -11.22 -2.16
C TYR A 151 -11.82 -11.39 -1.35
N LYS A 152 -12.89 -11.93 -1.95
CA LYS A 152 -14.11 -12.32 -1.22
C LYS A 152 -13.81 -13.39 -0.18
N THR A 153 -12.99 -14.38 -0.51
CA THR A 153 -12.60 -15.46 0.40
C THR A 153 -11.87 -14.90 1.62
N MET A 154 -10.84 -14.09 1.42
CA MET A 154 -10.10 -13.48 2.53
C MET A 154 -10.98 -12.54 3.36
N GLN A 155 -11.84 -11.75 2.72
CA GLN A 155 -12.77 -10.83 3.38
C GLN A 155 -13.70 -11.54 4.37
N GLN A 156 -14.16 -12.75 4.06
CA GLN A 156 -15.02 -13.53 4.95
C GLN A 156 -14.34 -13.76 6.32
N TYR A 157 -13.06 -14.03 6.32
CA TYR A 157 -12.30 -14.26 7.56
C TYR A 157 -11.88 -12.96 8.24
N ILE A 158 -11.54 -11.91 7.49
CA ILE A 158 -11.29 -10.57 8.05
C ILE A 158 -12.54 -10.07 8.79
N SER A 159 -13.74 -10.28 8.23
CA SER A 159 -15.00 -9.84 8.86
C SER A 159 -15.32 -10.51 10.18
N THR A 160 -14.72 -11.66 10.47
CA THR A 160 -14.89 -12.43 11.70
C THR A 160 -13.67 -12.38 12.62
N ALA A 161 -12.65 -11.60 12.25
CA ALA A 161 -11.45 -11.45 13.04
C ALA A 161 -11.74 -10.77 14.39
N SER A 162 -10.93 -11.09 15.40
CA SER A 162 -11.07 -10.53 16.75
C SER A 162 -10.66 -9.04 16.85
N ARG A 163 -10.25 -8.43 15.74
CA ARG A 163 -9.82 -7.03 15.65
C ARG A 163 -10.04 -6.48 14.24
N ASP A 164 -10.09 -5.17 14.13
CA ASP A 164 -10.17 -4.50 12.84
C ASP A 164 -8.82 -4.61 12.09
N ILE A 165 -8.90 -4.98 10.81
CA ILE A 165 -7.76 -5.08 9.90
C ILE A 165 -8.09 -4.29 8.65
N VAL A 166 -7.28 -3.28 8.33
CA VAL A 166 -7.38 -2.55 7.06
C VAL A 166 -7.02 -3.51 5.92
N TYR A 167 -7.90 -3.62 4.95
CA TYR A 167 -7.75 -4.54 3.82
C TYR A 167 -7.36 -3.80 2.55
N SER A 168 -6.12 -3.99 2.12
CA SER A 168 -5.50 -3.39 0.95
C SER A 168 -5.39 -4.40 -0.18
N LEU A 169 -6.08 -4.14 -1.29
CA LEU A 169 -6.07 -5.02 -2.46
C LEU A 169 -4.93 -4.64 -3.39
N CYS A 170 -4.09 -5.59 -3.78
CA CYS A 170 -2.95 -5.36 -4.66
C CYS A 170 -3.00 -6.29 -5.88
N GLN A 171 -3.93 -6.02 -6.82
CA GLN A 171 -4.06 -6.77 -8.07
C GLN A 171 -3.92 -5.86 -9.30
N TYR A 172 -3.19 -4.78 -9.16
CA TYR A 172 -2.64 -3.95 -10.25
C TYR A 172 -3.68 -3.17 -11.07
N GLY A 173 -4.90 -2.96 -10.56
CA GLY A 173 -5.98 -2.26 -11.27
C GLY A 173 -6.81 -3.16 -12.19
N TRP A 174 -6.52 -4.43 -12.25
CA TRP A 174 -7.22 -5.37 -13.12
C TRP A 174 -8.73 -5.41 -12.85
N GLY A 175 -9.49 -5.50 -13.92
CA GLY A 175 -10.93 -5.53 -13.86
C GLY A 175 -11.56 -4.24 -13.30
N ASN A 176 -10.87 -3.11 -13.41
CA ASN A 176 -11.31 -1.83 -12.85
C ASN A 176 -11.62 -1.96 -11.34
N VAL A 177 -10.67 -2.42 -10.56
CA VAL A 177 -10.85 -2.71 -9.12
C VAL A 177 -11.52 -1.56 -8.36
N TRP A 178 -11.34 -0.32 -8.77
CA TRP A 178 -12.01 0.86 -8.19
C TRP A 178 -13.53 0.81 -8.27
N GLU A 179 -14.10 0.05 -9.20
CA GLU A 179 -15.55 -0.14 -9.32
C GLU A 179 -16.07 -1.14 -8.29
N TRP A 180 -15.31 -2.20 -7.97
CA TRP A 180 -15.77 -3.32 -7.16
C TRP A 180 -14.98 -3.57 -5.85
N GLY A 181 -13.81 -2.96 -5.65
CA GLY A 181 -12.97 -3.23 -4.49
C GLY A 181 -13.70 -3.07 -3.15
N HIS A 182 -14.66 -2.15 -3.10
CA HIS A 182 -15.52 -1.98 -1.93
C HIS A 182 -16.53 -3.12 -1.70
N GLU A 183 -16.90 -3.88 -2.73
CA GLU A 183 -17.81 -5.02 -2.61
C GLU A 183 -17.17 -6.20 -1.84
N VAL A 184 -15.85 -6.27 -1.87
CA VAL A 184 -15.05 -7.22 -1.09
C VAL A 184 -14.49 -6.60 0.19
N ASN A 185 -15.09 -5.48 0.62
CA ASN A 185 -14.71 -4.72 1.81
C ASN A 185 -13.24 -4.25 1.83
N GLY A 186 -12.66 -4.01 0.64
CA GLY A 186 -11.37 -3.34 0.51
C GLY A 186 -11.50 -1.86 0.87
N GLN A 187 -10.58 -1.35 1.71
CA GLN A 187 -10.52 0.06 2.06
C GLN A 187 -9.62 0.85 1.10
N LEU A 188 -8.70 0.19 0.45
CA LEU A 188 -7.84 0.74 -0.59
C LEU A 188 -7.48 -0.34 -1.60
N TRP A 189 -7.12 0.08 -2.80
CA TRP A 189 -6.76 -0.82 -3.90
C TRP A 189 -5.77 -0.20 -4.85
N ARG A 190 -4.76 -0.97 -5.21
CA ARG A 190 -3.79 -0.60 -6.22
C ARG A 190 -4.47 -0.42 -7.57
N THR A 191 -4.16 0.68 -8.22
CA THR A 191 -4.77 1.05 -9.51
C THR A 191 -3.90 0.69 -10.71
N THR A 192 -2.62 0.40 -10.48
CA THR A 192 -1.60 0.09 -11.50
C THR A 192 -0.61 -0.95 -11.00
N GLY A 193 0.30 -1.38 -11.86
CA GLY A 193 1.53 -2.08 -11.49
C GLY A 193 2.42 -1.25 -10.56
N ASP A 194 3.58 -1.80 -10.19
CA ASP A 194 4.47 -1.23 -9.19
C ASP A 194 5.16 0.05 -9.66
N ILE A 195 5.31 0.98 -8.73
CA ILE A 195 6.03 2.23 -8.96
C ILE A 195 7.55 2.02 -8.85
N GLU A 196 8.27 2.71 -9.70
CA GLU A 196 9.72 2.90 -9.61
C GLU A 196 10.05 4.38 -9.34
N ASP A 197 11.23 4.64 -8.82
CA ASP A 197 11.72 5.99 -8.55
C ASP A 197 12.25 6.70 -9.82
N THR A 198 11.44 6.69 -10.86
CA THR A 198 11.68 7.42 -12.11
C THR A 198 10.51 8.35 -12.41
N TRP A 199 10.80 9.49 -13.03
CA TRP A 199 9.75 10.42 -13.43
C TRP A 199 8.72 9.80 -14.36
N ASN A 200 9.17 8.96 -15.31
CA ASN A 200 8.26 8.23 -16.21
C ASN A 200 7.29 7.32 -15.45
N SER A 201 7.74 6.65 -14.38
CA SER A 201 6.87 5.82 -13.55
C SER A 201 5.85 6.68 -12.79
N VAL A 202 6.28 7.80 -12.19
CA VAL A 202 5.37 8.75 -11.51
C VAL A 202 4.32 9.30 -12.48
N LEU A 203 4.74 9.66 -13.72
CA LEU A 203 3.83 10.15 -14.77
C LEU A 203 2.81 9.09 -15.17
N SER A 204 3.28 7.88 -15.48
CA SER A 204 2.41 6.81 -15.99
C SER A 204 1.42 6.30 -14.93
N ILE A 205 1.77 6.37 -13.67
CA ILE A 205 0.95 5.89 -12.54
C ILE A 205 0.05 7.00 -12.01
N GLY A 206 0.65 8.09 -11.50
CA GLY A 206 -0.09 9.15 -10.80
C GLY A 206 -0.88 10.04 -11.74
N PHE A 207 -0.23 10.57 -12.77
CA PHE A 207 -0.86 11.52 -13.69
C PHE A 207 -1.88 10.87 -14.65
N ASN A 208 -1.99 9.55 -14.65
CA ASN A 208 -3.04 8.81 -15.38
C ASN A 208 -4.27 8.47 -14.51
N GLN A 209 -4.31 8.87 -13.23
CA GLN A 209 -5.46 8.68 -12.33
C GLN A 209 -6.63 9.63 -12.66
N THR A 210 -7.07 9.67 -13.92
CA THR A 210 -7.99 10.70 -14.42
C THR A 210 -9.46 10.35 -14.28
N GLU A 211 -9.83 9.08 -14.18
CA GLU A 211 -11.22 8.62 -14.12
C GLU A 211 -11.59 8.01 -12.77
N GLN A 212 -10.59 7.59 -11.98
CA GLN A 212 -10.77 6.89 -10.72
C GLN A 212 -11.36 7.77 -9.62
N TYR A 213 -11.31 9.10 -9.77
CA TYR A 213 -11.88 10.05 -8.80
C TYR A 213 -13.34 9.80 -8.45
N LYS A 214 -14.10 9.19 -9.36
CA LYS A 214 -15.53 8.88 -9.17
C LYS A 214 -15.78 7.88 -8.06
N TYR A 215 -14.77 7.09 -7.72
CA TYR A 215 -14.87 5.94 -6.80
C TYR A 215 -14.23 6.22 -5.44
N ALA A 216 -13.37 7.23 -5.36
CA ALA A 216 -12.71 7.62 -4.10
C ALA A 216 -13.68 8.31 -3.14
N LYS A 217 -13.68 7.85 -1.90
CA LYS A 217 -14.40 8.45 -0.77
C LYS A 217 -13.88 7.88 0.56
N PRO A 218 -14.29 8.40 1.73
CA PRO A 218 -13.84 7.84 3.01
C PRO A 218 -13.98 6.31 3.08
N GLY A 219 -12.88 5.63 3.41
CA GLY A 219 -12.78 4.17 3.44
C GLY A 219 -12.72 3.49 2.07
N ARG A 220 -12.53 4.24 0.99
CA ARG A 220 -12.42 3.74 -0.39
C ARG A 220 -11.38 4.54 -1.15
N TRP A 221 -10.13 4.09 -1.13
CA TRP A 221 -9.00 4.86 -1.63
C TRP A 221 -8.37 4.21 -2.85
N ASN A 222 -8.22 4.97 -3.92
CA ASN A 222 -7.38 4.59 -5.05
C ASN A 222 -5.91 4.72 -4.63
N ASP A 223 -5.15 3.66 -4.80
CA ASP A 223 -3.75 3.58 -4.37
C ASP A 223 -2.82 3.56 -5.60
N PRO A 224 -2.14 4.67 -5.89
CA PRO A 224 -1.15 4.75 -6.96
C PRO A 224 0.23 4.25 -6.53
N ASP A 225 0.30 3.45 -5.47
CA ASP A 225 1.52 2.89 -4.87
C ASP A 225 2.33 3.89 -4.02
N MET A 226 3.48 3.47 -3.54
CA MET A 226 4.31 4.06 -2.52
C MET A 226 4.87 5.44 -2.88
N LEU A 227 5.32 6.16 -1.85
CA LEU A 227 6.16 7.36 -2.01
C LEU A 227 7.63 6.94 -2.17
N VAL A 228 8.18 7.13 -3.37
CA VAL A 228 9.55 6.73 -3.72
C VAL A 228 10.54 7.88 -3.60
N VAL A 229 10.49 8.56 -2.46
CA VAL A 229 11.40 9.65 -2.04
C VAL A 229 12.48 9.11 -1.10
N GLY A 230 13.51 9.90 -0.78
CA GLY A 230 14.55 9.51 0.17
C GLY A 230 15.45 8.37 -0.33
N LYS A 231 15.83 7.45 0.56
CA LYS A 231 16.70 6.31 0.21
C LYS A 231 15.88 5.05 -0.02
N VAL A 232 15.96 4.54 -1.23
CA VAL A 232 15.29 3.32 -1.73
C VAL A 232 16.32 2.34 -2.27
N GLY A 233 15.94 1.10 -2.61
CA GLY A 233 16.91 0.12 -3.12
C GLY A 233 16.31 -1.24 -3.47
N TRP A 234 15.10 -1.57 -3.01
CA TRP A 234 14.44 -2.88 -3.20
C TRP A 234 15.31 -4.08 -2.76
N GLY A 235 16.21 -3.85 -1.83
CA GLY A 235 17.13 -4.89 -1.36
C GLY A 235 18.11 -4.38 -0.31
N PRO A 236 19.20 -5.13 -0.05
CA PRO A 236 20.11 -4.79 1.03
C PRO A 236 20.93 -3.51 0.79
N SER A 237 21.04 -3.07 -0.47
CA SER A 237 21.82 -1.88 -0.84
C SER A 237 20.91 -0.70 -1.16
N LEU A 238 21.04 0.37 -0.39
CA LEU A 238 20.24 1.58 -0.55
C LEU A 238 21.00 2.65 -1.35
N ARG A 239 20.25 3.48 -2.04
CA ARG A 239 20.70 4.67 -2.75
C ARG A 239 19.66 5.79 -2.65
N ASN A 240 20.03 7.00 -2.92
CA ASN A 240 19.06 8.07 -3.05
C ASN A 240 18.07 7.78 -4.19
N SER A 241 16.83 8.21 -4.02
CA SER A 241 15.85 8.22 -5.11
C SER A 241 16.42 8.92 -6.35
N ARG A 242 16.13 8.36 -7.52
CA ARG A 242 16.51 8.96 -8.82
C ARG A 242 15.65 10.16 -9.19
N LEU A 243 14.53 10.37 -8.48
CA LEU A 243 13.69 11.55 -8.67
C LEU A 243 14.45 12.81 -8.25
N GLN A 244 14.42 13.82 -9.10
CA GLN A 244 14.96 15.13 -8.79
C GLN A 244 14.12 15.85 -7.72
N VAL A 245 14.62 16.92 -7.14
CA VAL A 245 13.95 17.67 -6.08
C VAL A 245 12.53 18.09 -6.47
N ASN A 246 12.37 18.71 -7.65
CA ASN A 246 11.08 19.15 -8.15
C ASN A 246 10.13 17.97 -8.49
N GLU A 247 10.67 16.84 -8.92
CA GLU A 247 9.90 15.62 -9.18
C GLU A 247 9.37 15.01 -7.87
N GLN A 248 10.16 15.04 -6.79
CA GLN A 248 9.72 14.59 -5.47
C GLN A 248 8.62 15.50 -4.89
N TYR A 249 8.72 16.82 -5.07
CA TYR A 249 7.64 17.75 -4.73
C TYR A 249 6.35 17.42 -5.51
N SER A 250 6.47 17.23 -6.82
CA SER A 250 5.33 16.90 -7.67
C SER A 250 4.69 15.56 -7.29
N HIS A 251 5.50 14.57 -6.96
CA HIS A 251 5.07 13.24 -6.53
C HIS A 251 4.19 13.34 -5.26
N ILE A 252 4.68 13.94 -4.18
CA ILE A 252 3.93 14.08 -2.93
C ILE A 252 2.70 14.96 -3.12
N SER A 253 2.82 16.06 -3.86
CA SER A 253 1.70 16.97 -4.11
C SER A 253 0.57 16.28 -4.87
N LEU A 254 0.89 15.51 -5.90
CA LEU A 254 -0.12 14.78 -6.66
C LEU A 254 -0.78 13.69 -5.82
N TRP A 255 0.00 12.86 -5.08
CA TRP A 255 -0.58 11.84 -4.18
C TRP A 255 -1.52 12.45 -3.15
N SER A 256 -1.16 13.64 -2.65
CA SER A 256 -2.03 14.36 -1.71
C SER A 256 -3.32 14.87 -2.35
N LEU A 257 -3.25 15.40 -3.55
CA LEU A 257 -4.43 15.79 -4.33
C LEU A 257 -5.32 14.59 -4.70
N LEU A 258 -4.70 13.44 -4.99
CA LEU A 258 -5.42 12.21 -5.32
C LEU A 258 -6.12 11.55 -4.12
N ALA A 259 -6.01 12.10 -2.91
CA ALA A 259 -6.46 11.42 -1.68
C ALA A 259 -5.89 10.01 -1.56
N ALA A 260 -4.68 9.81 -2.07
CA ALA A 260 -4.03 8.52 -2.07
C ALA A 260 -3.57 8.11 -0.67
N PRO A 261 -3.50 6.81 -0.36
CA PRO A 261 -2.69 6.35 0.76
C PRO A 261 -1.28 6.90 0.65
N LEU A 262 -0.73 7.42 1.74
CA LEU A 262 0.64 7.90 1.79
C LEU A 262 1.50 6.87 2.51
N LEU A 263 2.13 5.97 1.76
CA LEU A 263 3.01 4.94 2.30
C LEU A 263 4.45 5.22 1.87
N ILE A 264 5.28 5.58 2.85
CA ILE A 264 6.69 5.91 2.63
C ILE A 264 7.45 4.65 2.24
N GLY A 265 8.14 4.65 1.10
CA GLY A 265 8.90 3.51 0.59
C GLY A 265 10.41 3.58 0.88
N CYS A 266 10.90 4.55 1.62
CA CYS A 266 12.33 4.71 1.90
C CYS A 266 12.75 4.22 3.29
N ASP A 267 14.06 4.11 3.52
CA ASP A 267 14.62 3.84 4.84
C ASP A 267 14.43 5.06 5.75
N MET A 268 13.57 4.91 6.74
CA MET A 268 13.21 5.95 7.70
C MET A 268 14.39 6.36 8.61
N SER A 269 15.33 5.46 8.86
CA SER A 269 16.49 5.76 9.71
C SER A 269 17.48 6.75 9.06
N GLN A 270 17.44 6.87 7.74
CA GLN A 270 18.34 7.70 6.94
C GLN A 270 17.63 8.89 6.26
N LEU A 271 16.51 9.36 6.81
CA LEU A 271 15.85 10.57 6.32
C LEU A 271 16.75 11.80 6.48
N ASP A 272 17.00 12.48 5.38
CA ASP A 272 17.63 13.81 5.38
C ASP A 272 16.61 14.93 5.63
N ASP A 273 17.10 16.15 5.86
CA ASP A 273 16.26 17.31 6.16
C ASP A 273 15.29 17.64 5.03
N PHE A 274 15.70 17.44 3.77
CA PHE A 274 14.85 17.66 2.60
C PHE A 274 13.67 16.68 2.59
N THR A 275 13.94 15.37 2.68
CA THR A 275 12.90 14.34 2.69
C THR A 275 12.00 14.50 3.91
N LEU A 276 12.57 14.79 5.08
CA LEU A 276 11.80 15.05 6.29
C LEU A 276 10.89 16.26 6.12
N GLY A 277 11.36 17.33 5.49
CA GLY A 277 10.56 18.52 5.17
C GLY A 277 9.38 18.21 4.26
N LEU A 278 9.57 17.35 3.24
CA LEU A 278 8.47 16.87 2.39
C LEU A 278 7.40 16.13 3.20
N LEU A 279 7.83 15.19 4.06
CA LEU A 279 6.94 14.29 4.81
C LEU A 279 6.28 14.96 6.04
N LYS A 280 6.74 16.14 6.45
CA LYS A 280 6.20 16.91 7.58
C LYS A 280 5.50 18.20 7.15
N ASN A 281 5.20 18.37 5.89
CA ASN A 281 4.44 19.52 5.42
C ASN A 281 2.97 19.35 5.82
N ALA A 282 2.58 20.01 6.91
CA ALA A 282 1.24 19.89 7.48
C ALA A 282 0.14 20.33 6.50
N GLU A 283 0.35 21.40 5.74
CA GLU A 283 -0.65 21.91 4.77
C GLU A 283 -0.92 20.89 3.65
N VAL A 284 0.12 20.22 3.15
CA VAL A 284 -0.01 19.18 2.13
C VAL A 284 -0.67 17.93 2.69
N ILE A 285 -0.32 17.55 3.93
CA ILE A 285 -0.94 16.43 4.64
C ILE A 285 -2.42 16.72 4.92
N ASP A 286 -2.78 17.91 5.36
CA ASP A 286 -4.16 18.31 5.59
C ASP A 286 -5.02 18.21 4.32
N ILE A 287 -4.45 18.56 3.16
CA ILE A 287 -5.11 18.32 1.87
C ILE A 287 -5.34 16.82 1.66
N ASN A 288 -4.33 15.97 1.88
CA ASN A 288 -4.48 14.52 1.73
C ASN A 288 -5.54 13.95 2.67
N GLN A 289 -5.55 14.40 3.93
CA GLN A 289 -6.39 13.86 5.02
C GLN A 289 -7.76 14.53 5.12
N ASP A 290 -8.10 15.46 4.20
CA ASP A 290 -9.42 16.12 4.21
C ASP A 290 -10.56 15.10 4.27
N VAL A 291 -11.49 15.30 5.23
CA VAL A 291 -12.51 14.33 5.60
C VAL A 291 -13.57 14.10 4.52
N LEU A 292 -13.70 15.00 3.53
CA LEU A 292 -14.56 14.79 2.37
C LEU A 292 -14.10 13.57 1.55
N GLY A 293 -12.81 13.23 1.59
CA GLY A 293 -12.23 12.04 0.96
C GLY A 293 -12.34 12.01 -0.56
N LYS A 294 -12.62 13.14 -1.21
CA LYS A 294 -12.67 13.22 -2.68
C LYS A 294 -11.28 13.25 -3.28
N GLN A 295 -11.13 12.56 -4.39
CA GLN A 295 -9.92 12.62 -5.22
C GLN A 295 -10.00 13.80 -6.17
N ALA A 296 -8.85 14.44 -6.47
CA ALA A 296 -8.78 15.53 -7.45
C ALA A 296 -9.15 15.07 -8.86
N LYS A 297 -9.70 16.01 -9.64
CA LYS A 297 -9.92 15.88 -11.08
C LYS A 297 -8.87 16.67 -11.84
N ARG A 298 -8.38 16.12 -12.93
CA ARG A 298 -7.61 16.88 -13.90
C ARG A 298 -8.57 17.77 -14.72
N VAL A 299 -8.48 19.09 -14.53
CA VAL A 299 -9.35 20.06 -15.19
C VAL A 299 -8.70 20.72 -16.41
N ILE A 300 -7.37 20.75 -16.47
CA ILE A 300 -6.61 21.22 -17.64
C ILE A 300 -5.55 20.17 -17.97
N ASN A 301 -5.40 19.88 -19.25
CA ASN A 301 -4.35 19.02 -19.78
C ASN A 301 -3.82 19.61 -21.08
N THR A 302 -2.61 20.14 -21.02
CA THR A 302 -1.87 20.66 -22.19
C THR A 302 -0.58 19.92 -22.36
N PRO A 303 0.14 20.08 -23.48
CA PRO A 303 1.48 19.51 -23.64
C PRO A 303 2.49 19.98 -22.56
N ASP A 304 2.30 21.19 -22.03
CA ASP A 304 3.27 21.85 -21.14
C ASP A 304 2.93 21.71 -19.66
N TYR A 305 1.62 21.62 -19.31
CA TYR A 305 1.18 21.52 -17.92
C TYR A 305 -0.19 20.87 -17.77
N GLN A 306 -0.46 20.43 -16.56
CA GLN A 306 -1.77 19.93 -16.12
C GLN A 306 -2.23 20.72 -14.90
N VAL A 307 -3.54 20.86 -14.74
CA VAL A 307 -4.14 21.43 -13.53
C VAL A 307 -5.09 20.40 -12.92
N TRP A 308 -4.87 20.12 -11.66
CA TRP A 308 -5.67 19.21 -10.85
C TRP A 308 -6.37 19.99 -9.75
N VAL A 309 -7.67 19.71 -9.52
CA VAL A 309 -8.48 20.39 -8.53
C VAL A 309 -9.17 19.37 -7.63
N ARG A 310 -8.99 19.52 -6.33
CA ARG A 310 -9.63 18.75 -5.28
C ARG A 310 -10.60 19.63 -4.48
N GLU A 311 -11.83 19.18 -4.28
CA GLU A 311 -12.78 19.80 -3.36
C GLU A 311 -12.47 19.39 -1.92
N LEU A 312 -12.56 20.33 -1.01
CA LEU A 312 -12.32 20.14 0.42
C LEU A 312 -13.60 20.32 1.23
N GLU A 313 -13.65 19.78 2.43
CA GLU A 313 -14.83 19.76 3.30
C GLU A 313 -15.35 21.15 3.63
N ASN A 314 -14.46 22.10 3.87
CA ASN A 314 -14.81 23.49 4.18
C ASN A 314 -15.28 24.33 2.99
N GLY A 315 -15.48 23.72 1.82
CA GLY A 315 -15.87 24.39 0.56
C GLY A 315 -14.71 25.01 -0.22
N ALA A 316 -13.48 24.99 0.30
CA ALA A 316 -12.29 25.40 -0.43
C ALA A 316 -11.90 24.38 -1.51
N LYS A 317 -10.94 24.75 -2.34
CA LYS A 317 -10.36 23.88 -3.37
C LYS A 317 -8.84 23.88 -3.25
N ALA A 318 -8.26 22.71 -3.21
CA ALA A 318 -6.84 22.55 -3.43
C ALA A 318 -6.57 22.45 -4.94
N VAL A 319 -5.59 23.20 -5.40
CA VAL A 319 -5.21 23.27 -6.82
C VAL A 319 -3.72 22.98 -6.95
N GLY A 320 -3.39 22.10 -7.83
CA GLY A 320 -2.00 21.80 -8.18
C GLY A 320 -1.80 21.75 -9.70
#